data_07a0b50121af5684ba73ae533011d25c
#
_entry.id   07a0b50121af5684ba73ae533011d25c
#
_cell.length_a   1.000
_cell.length_b   1.000
_cell.length_c   1.000
_cell.angle_alpha   90.00
_cell.angle_beta   90.00
_cell.angle_gamma   90.00
#
_symmetry.space_group_name_H-M   'P 1'
#
loop_
_entity.id
_entity.type
_entity.pdbx_description
1 polymer ?
#
loop_
_entity_poly.entity_id
_entity_poly.type
_entity_poly.pdbx_seq_one_letter_code
_entity_poly.pdbx_strand_id
1 'polypeptide(L)'
;GLGDVYKRQIDHYGGKDTRVFREVTETGEALLDLAQIAGSTTKAQAAILHDCESRWAMEDAQGPRNMGLQYMNTVKKVYGGLRKLGVNVDFLDMEENLSDYRIVFAPMLYLFRAGIEEKIRKFVADGGTFVMTYWSGVVDENDLCFLGGTPHGLMDVFGLRSTELDALYDQDVNAGVGEGKTYEIRNFCDLVKTNGAETLLAYRDDFYAGYPALTKNVFGEGEAYYVCADFEQAFYLSLIHI
;
A
#
# COMPACT_ATOMS: atom_id res chain seq x y z
N GLY A 1 -28.03 10.09 -11.14
CA GLY A 1 -28.64 11.43 -10.98
C GLY A 1 -28.59 12.21 -12.27
N LEU A 2 -29.44 13.23 -12.39
CA LEU A 2 -29.54 14.09 -13.59
C LEU A 2 -28.20 14.71 -14.03
N GLY A 3 -27.24 14.85 -13.14
CA GLY A 3 -25.91 15.38 -13.45
C GLY A 3 -25.02 14.46 -14.30
N ASP A 4 -25.24 13.16 -14.31
CA ASP A 4 -24.48 12.22 -15.12
C ASP A 4 -24.91 12.26 -16.60
N VAL A 5 -26.16 12.58 -16.87
CA VAL A 5 -26.73 12.66 -18.22
C VAL A 5 -26.02 13.72 -19.06
N TYR A 6 -25.62 14.84 -18.46
CA TYR A 6 -25.00 15.96 -19.20
C TYR A 6 -23.47 15.92 -19.25
N LYS A 7 -22.81 15.25 -18.32
CA LYS A 7 -21.34 15.29 -18.19
C LYS A 7 -20.63 14.08 -18.81
N ARG A 8 -21.34 13.00 -19.09
CA ARG A 8 -20.74 11.73 -19.52
C ARG A 8 -21.35 11.15 -20.80
N GLN A 9 -22.27 11.85 -21.44
CA GLN A 9 -22.83 11.40 -22.70
C GLN A 9 -21.90 11.76 -23.87
N ILE A 10 -21.71 10.79 -24.77
CA ILE A 10 -20.94 10.95 -25.99
C ILE A 10 -21.78 11.68 -27.04
N ASP A 11 -23.08 11.36 -27.09
CA ASP A 11 -24.05 12.00 -27.97
C ASP A 11 -24.83 13.05 -27.15
N HIS A 12 -24.40 14.28 -27.21
CA HIS A 12 -25.01 15.43 -26.56
C HIS A 12 -25.71 16.35 -27.59
N TYR A 13 -26.05 17.59 -27.21
CA TYR A 13 -26.77 18.53 -28.08
C TYR A 13 -26.12 18.76 -29.46
N GLY A 14 -24.82 18.51 -29.63
CA GLY A 14 -24.11 18.58 -30.92
C GLY A 14 -24.35 17.34 -31.80
N GLY A 15 -25.02 16.32 -31.31
CA GLY A 15 -25.32 15.09 -32.04
C GLY A 15 -24.04 14.31 -32.42
N LYS A 16 -24.19 13.45 -33.42
CA LYS A 16 -23.10 12.55 -33.88
C LYS A 16 -22.02 13.23 -34.69
N ASP A 17 -22.20 14.47 -35.13
CA ASP A 17 -21.21 15.21 -35.91
C ASP A 17 -20.07 15.85 -35.08
N THR A 18 -20.06 15.59 -33.80
CA THR A 18 -19.00 16.11 -32.91
C THR A 18 -17.69 15.34 -33.06
N ARG A 19 -16.57 16.04 -32.85
CA ARG A 19 -15.23 15.40 -32.80
C ARG A 19 -15.17 14.28 -31.77
N VAL A 20 -15.72 14.51 -30.57
CA VAL A 20 -15.76 13.53 -29.49
C VAL A 20 -16.49 12.26 -29.90
N PHE A 21 -17.65 12.38 -30.57
CA PHE A 21 -18.39 11.20 -31.04
C PHE A 21 -17.59 10.39 -32.06
N ARG A 22 -16.92 11.05 -33.01
CA ARG A 22 -16.05 10.36 -33.99
C ARG A 22 -14.88 9.64 -33.31
N GLU A 23 -14.14 10.30 -32.43
CA GLU A 23 -13.01 9.70 -31.72
C GLU A 23 -13.41 8.49 -30.88
N VAL A 24 -14.56 8.54 -30.23
CA VAL A 24 -15.06 7.38 -29.46
C VAL A 24 -15.48 6.25 -30.40
N THR A 25 -16.09 6.56 -31.55
CA THR A 25 -16.46 5.55 -32.55
C THR A 25 -15.21 4.87 -33.13
N GLU A 26 -14.20 5.63 -33.54
CA GLU A 26 -12.93 5.12 -34.03
C GLU A 26 -12.22 4.25 -32.98
N THR A 27 -12.26 4.67 -31.73
CA THR A 27 -11.72 3.86 -30.61
C THR A 27 -12.50 2.55 -30.46
N GLY A 28 -13.83 2.59 -30.59
CA GLY A 28 -14.66 1.39 -30.54
C GLY A 28 -14.37 0.41 -31.67
N GLU A 29 -14.17 0.90 -32.88
CA GLU A 29 -13.77 0.09 -34.04
C GLU A 29 -12.39 -0.55 -33.82
N ALA A 30 -11.41 0.22 -33.36
CA ALA A 30 -10.08 -0.30 -33.04
C ALA A 30 -10.11 -1.38 -31.95
N LEU A 31 -10.98 -1.25 -30.95
CA LEU A 31 -11.18 -2.28 -29.92
C LEU A 31 -11.80 -3.58 -30.48
N LEU A 32 -12.68 -3.48 -31.49
CA LEU A 32 -13.18 -4.67 -32.18
C LEU A 32 -12.10 -5.43 -32.91
N ASP A 33 -11.15 -4.73 -33.53
CA ASP A 33 -9.98 -5.35 -34.18
C ASP A 33 -9.07 -6.09 -33.17
N LEU A 34 -9.07 -5.66 -31.91
CA LEU A 34 -8.35 -6.28 -30.81
C LEU A 34 -9.15 -7.40 -30.09
N ALA A 35 -10.34 -7.76 -30.55
CA ALA A 35 -11.20 -8.75 -29.90
C ALA A 35 -10.51 -10.11 -29.66
N GLN A 36 -9.53 -10.47 -30.50
CA GLN A 36 -8.77 -11.71 -30.37
C GLN A 36 -7.92 -11.80 -29.08
N ILE A 37 -7.58 -10.67 -28.46
CA ILE A 37 -6.83 -10.63 -27.19
C ILE A 37 -7.74 -10.44 -25.98
N ALA A 38 -9.06 -10.32 -26.19
CA ALA A 38 -10.00 -10.18 -25.09
C ALA A 38 -9.91 -11.41 -24.16
N GLY A 39 -9.85 -11.15 -22.85
CA GLY A 39 -9.68 -12.20 -21.85
C GLY A 39 -8.26 -12.75 -21.70
N SER A 40 -7.28 -12.27 -22.48
CA SER A 40 -5.88 -12.61 -22.23
C SER A 40 -5.39 -11.95 -20.95
N THR A 41 -4.59 -12.68 -20.17
CA THR A 41 -4.02 -12.22 -18.91
C THR A 41 -2.51 -12.42 -18.89
N THR A 42 -1.82 -11.58 -18.16
CA THR A 42 -0.40 -11.74 -17.86
C THR A 42 -0.26 -12.08 -16.39
N LYS A 43 0.35 -13.22 -16.09
CA LYS A 43 0.56 -13.63 -14.69
C LYS A 43 1.47 -12.63 -13.98
N ALA A 44 1.04 -12.18 -12.81
CA ALA A 44 1.86 -11.42 -11.88
C ALA A 44 2.34 -12.32 -10.73
N GLN A 45 3.53 -12.06 -10.23
CA GLN A 45 4.07 -12.70 -9.03
C GLN A 45 4.00 -11.76 -7.81
N ALA A 46 3.71 -10.49 -8.05
CA ALA A 46 3.55 -9.47 -7.04
C ALA A 46 2.13 -8.92 -7.06
N ALA A 47 1.61 -8.58 -5.90
CA ALA A 47 0.33 -7.91 -5.77
C ALA A 47 0.41 -6.73 -4.80
N ILE A 48 -0.51 -5.79 -4.97
CA ILE A 48 -0.74 -4.68 -4.05
C ILE A 48 -2.17 -4.77 -3.55
N LEU A 49 -2.36 -4.91 -2.24
CA LEU A 49 -3.65 -4.73 -1.62
C LEU A 49 -4.05 -3.26 -1.73
N HIS A 50 -5.13 -3.01 -2.45
CA HIS A 50 -5.68 -1.68 -2.65
C HIS A 50 -7.12 -1.66 -2.14
N ASP A 51 -7.31 -1.06 -0.99
CA ASP A 51 -8.60 -1.01 -0.33
C ASP A 51 -9.20 0.39 -0.35
N CYS A 52 -10.40 0.50 -0.94
CA CYS A 52 -11.11 1.77 -1.02
C CYS A 52 -11.64 2.22 0.34
N GLU A 53 -12.02 1.30 1.21
CA GLU A 53 -12.56 1.61 2.54
C GLU A 53 -11.45 2.14 3.46
N SER A 54 -10.27 1.53 3.45
CA SER A 54 -9.07 2.09 4.12
C SER A 54 -8.75 3.49 3.63
N ARG A 55 -8.85 3.72 2.32
CA ARG A 55 -8.63 5.05 1.75
C ARG A 55 -9.66 6.06 2.26
N TRP A 56 -10.94 5.72 2.24
CA TRP A 56 -12.01 6.63 2.69
C TRP A 56 -11.92 6.91 4.18
N ALA A 57 -11.69 5.87 4.99
CA ALA A 57 -11.49 6.02 6.43
C ALA A 57 -10.32 6.96 6.75
N MET A 58 -9.19 6.82 6.05
CA MET A 58 -8.03 7.70 6.23
C MET A 58 -8.28 9.14 5.74
N GLU A 59 -9.03 9.33 4.65
CA GLU A 59 -9.40 10.67 4.14
C GLU A 59 -10.36 11.39 5.10
N ASP A 60 -11.18 10.65 5.87
CA ASP A 60 -12.10 11.19 6.88
C ASP A 60 -11.47 11.30 8.28
N ALA A 61 -10.46 10.46 8.57
CA ALA A 61 -9.81 10.44 9.88
C ALA A 61 -9.17 11.78 10.25
N GLN A 62 -9.41 12.23 11.47
CA GLN A 62 -8.74 13.37 12.07
C GLN A 62 -7.42 12.92 12.73
N GLY A 63 -6.59 12.25 11.95
CA GLY A 63 -5.33 11.70 12.40
C GLY A 63 -4.26 12.76 12.72
N PRO A 64 -3.07 12.34 13.13
CA PRO A 64 -1.99 13.26 13.53
C PRO A 64 -1.54 14.16 12.38
N ARG A 65 -1.84 13.80 11.11
CA ARG A 65 -1.54 14.59 9.93
C ARG A 65 -2.62 14.44 8.87
N ASN A 66 -3.59 15.34 8.85
CA ASN A 66 -4.69 15.31 7.88
C ASN A 66 -4.28 15.75 6.47
N MET A 67 -3.20 16.54 6.36
CA MET A 67 -2.68 17.01 5.08
C MET A 67 -1.33 16.35 4.80
N GLY A 68 -1.16 15.86 3.57
CA GLY A 68 0.09 15.25 3.13
C GLY A 68 0.18 13.73 3.34
N LEU A 69 -0.58 13.15 4.26
CA LEU A 69 -0.70 11.71 4.39
C LEU A 69 -1.77 11.21 3.43
N GLN A 70 -1.34 10.80 2.25
CA GLN A 70 -2.25 10.39 1.20
C GLN A 70 -2.02 8.91 0.85
N TYR A 71 -3.03 8.08 1.08
CA TYR A 71 -3.05 6.66 0.77
C TYR A 71 -2.51 6.37 -0.64
N MET A 72 -3.05 7.07 -1.65
CA MET A 72 -2.66 6.86 -3.04
C MET A 72 -1.20 7.23 -3.35
N ASN A 73 -0.57 8.09 -2.56
CA ASN A 73 0.85 8.39 -2.75
C ASN A 73 1.73 7.21 -2.36
N THR A 74 1.42 6.54 -1.25
CA THR A 74 2.13 5.33 -0.83
C THR A 74 1.91 4.18 -1.80
N VAL A 75 0.67 3.97 -2.25
CA VAL A 75 0.35 2.99 -3.31
C VAL A 75 1.18 3.26 -4.58
N LYS A 76 1.24 4.52 -5.03
CA LYS A 76 2.02 4.92 -6.22
C LYS A 76 3.52 4.72 -6.04
N LYS A 77 4.07 4.94 -4.85
CA LYS A 77 5.48 4.69 -4.55
C LYS A 77 5.83 3.21 -4.70
N VAL A 78 5.02 2.32 -4.11
CA VAL A 78 5.19 0.86 -4.24
C VAL A 78 5.05 0.42 -5.69
N TYR A 79 3.94 0.78 -6.34
CA TYR A 79 3.68 0.45 -7.75
C TYR A 79 4.79 0.95 -8.68
N GLY A 80 5.21 2.20 -8.50
CA GLY A 80 6.27 2.81 -9.30
C GLY A 80 7.62 2.10 -9.14
N GLY A 81 7.93 1.60 -7.93
CA GLY A 81 9.10 0.78 -7.67
C GLY A 81 9.07 -0.53 -8.47
N LEU A 82 7.98 -1.30 -8.33
CA LEU A 82 7.78 -2.57 -9.02
C LEU A 82 7.84 -2.40 -10.55
N ARG A 83 7.13 -1.40 -11.09
CA ARG A 83 7.09 -1.15 -12.54
C ARG A 83 8.43 -0.72 -13.13
N LYS A 84 9.23 0.07 -12.40
CA LYS A 84 10.59 0.44 -12.85
C LYS A 84 11.52 -0.76 -12.96
N LEU A 85 11.29 -1.80 -12.18
CA LEU A 85 12.04 -3.07 -12.22
C LEU A 85 11.44 -4.07 -13.21
N GLY A 86 10.41 -3.71 -13.96
CA GLY A 86 9.76 -4.58 -14.93
C GLY A 86 8.87 -5.67 -14.31
N VAL A 87 8.53 -5.56 -13.02
CA VAL A 87 7.68 -6.53 -12.33
C VAL A 87 6.21 -6.31 -12.69
N ASN A 88 5.52 -7.36 -13.11
CA ASN A 88 4.08 -7.34 -13.26
C ASN A 88 3.41 -7.37 -11.89
N VAL A 89 2.36 -6.55 -11.75
CA VAL A 89 1.68 -6.31 -10.46
C VAL A 89 0.19 -6.33 -10.69
N ASP A 90 -0.51 -7.10 -9.88
CA ASP A 90 -1.97 -7.06 -9.77
C ASP A 90 -2.39 -6.21 -8.57
N PHE A 91 -3.58 -5.61 -8.65
CA PHE A 91 -4.22 -4.95 -7.53
C PHE A 91 -5.31 -5.85 -7.00
N LEU A 92 -5.30 -6.10 -5.70
CA LEU A 92 -6.23 -7.00 -5.02
C LEU A 92 -7.05 -6.25 -3.98
N ASP A 93 -8.30 -6.65 -3.84
CA ASP A 93 -9.10 -6.36 -2.67
C ASP A 93 -8.72 -7.31 -1.51
N MET A 94 -9.06 -6.94 -0.26
CA MET A 94 -8.83 -7.80 0.90
C MET A 94 -9.58 -9.14 0.84
N GLU A 95 -10.66 -9.24 0.06
CA GLU A 95 -11.44 -10.48 -0.10
C GLU A 95 -10.77 -11.48 -1.04
N GLU A 96 -9.87 -11.03 -1.91
CA GLU A 96 -9.24 -11.90 -2.89
C GLU A 96 -8.19 -12.83 -2.29
N ASN A 97 -7.81 -13.84 -3.07
CA ASN A 97 -6.83 -14.84 -2.64
C ASN A 97 -5.39 -14.32 -2.82
N LEU A 98 -4.57 -14.46 -1.79
CA LEU A 98 -3.18 -14.06 -1.81
C LEU A 98 -2.24 -15.18 -2.28
N SER A 99 -2.66 -16.44 -2.24
CA SER A 99 -1.78 -17.61 -2.45
C SER A 99 -1.19 -17.73 -3.86
N ASP A 100 -1.75 -17.00 -4.84
CA ASP A 100 -1.26 -17.00 -6.22
C ASP A 100 -0.01 -16.13 -6.42
N TYR A 101 0.36 -15.38 -5.39
CA TYR A 101 1.46 -14.41 -5.43
C TYR A 101 2.64 -14.85 -4.55
N ARG A 102 3.83 -14.41 -4.91
CA ARG A 102 5.04 -14.63 -4.10
C ARG A 102 5.25 -13.51 -3.09
N ILE A 103 4.87 -12.29 -3.48
CA ILE A 103 5.01 -11.10 -2.65
C ILE A 103 3.74 -10.26 -2.73
N VAL A 104 3.25 -9.83 -1.58
CA VAL A 104 2.08 -8.94 -1.46
C VAL A 104 2.48 -7.70 -0.66
N PHE A 105 2.18 -6.54 -1.22
CA PHE A 105 2.35 -5.24 -0.55
C PHE A 105 1.00 -4.74 -0.05
N ALA A 106 0.98 -4.25 1.17
CA ALA A 106 -0.18 -3.63 1.81
C ALA A 106 0.16 -2.19 2.25
N PRO A 107 0.14 -1.21 1.31
CA PRO A 107 0.43 0.18 1.65
C PRO A 107 -0.68 0.76 2.51
N MET A 108 -0.36 1.20 3.73
CA MET A 108 -1.29 1.87 4.64
C MET A 108 -2.65 1.16 4.71
N LEU A 109 -2.66 -0.14 4.95
CA LEU A 109 -3.88 -0.93 5.11
C LEU A 109 -4.51 -0.58 6.47
N TYR A 110 -5.05 0.63 6.57
CA TYR A 110 -5.51 1.28 7.80
C TYR A 110 -6.66 0.53 8.45
N LEU A 111 -7.66 0.19 7.64
CA LEU A 111 -8.85 -0.53 8.07
C LEU A 111 -8.68 -2.02 7.78
N PHE A 112 -8.96 -2.85 8.77
CA PHE A 112 -9.02 -4.29 8.62
C PHE A 112 -10.47 -4.77 8.58
N ARG A 113 -10.85 -5.43 7.49
CA ARG A 113 -12.10 -6.19 7.43
C ARG A 113 -11.91 -7.57 8.08
N ALA A 114 -12.98 -8.08 8.68
CA ALA A 114 -12.95 -9.36 9.39
C ALA A 114 -12.30 -10.48 8.56
N GLY A 115 -11.31 -11.15 9.15
CA GLY A 115 -10.61 -12.30 8.56
C GLY A 115 -9.38 -11.96 7.72
N ILE A 116 -9.05 -10.68 7.52
CA ILE A 116 -7.83 -10.31 6.78
C ILE A 116 -6.56 -10.73 7.54
N GLU A 117 -6.58 -10.66 8.87
CA GLU A 117 -5.45 -11.05 9.71
C GLU A 117 -5.10 -12.53 9.51
N GLU A 118 -6.10 -13.40 9.53
CA GLU A 118 -5.90 -14.83 9.31
C GLU A 118 -5.43 -15.14 7.89
N LYS A 119 -5.92 -14.40 6.89
CA LYS A 119 -5.50 -14.53 5.51
C LYS A 119 -4.03 -14.14 5.33
N ILE A 120 -3.59 -13.02 5.91
CA ILE A 120 -2.19 -12.56 5.89
C ILE A 120 -1.31 -13.57 6.65
N ARG A 121 -1.72 -13.97 7.85
CA ARG A 121 -1.02 -14.95 8.67
C ARG A 121 -0.77 -16.25 7.89
N LYS A 122 -1.81 -16.79 7.29
CA LYS A 122 -1.73 -18.00 6.49
C LYS A 122 -0.79 -17.81 5.28
N PHE A 123 -0.91 -16.72 4.54
CA PHE A 123 -0.07 -16.42 3.39
C PHE A 123 1.42 -16.41 3.76
N VAL A 124 1.79 -15.74 4.86
CA VAL A 124 3.18 -15.69 5.32
C VAL A 124 3.61 -17.06 5.85
N ALA A 125 2.79 -17.73 6.65
CA ALA A 125 3.12 -19.05 7.19
C ALA A 125 3.40 -20.09 6.09
N ASP A 126 2.69 -19.98 4.95
CA ASP A 126 2.83 -20.89 3.80
C ASP A 126 3.99 -20.49 2.85
N GLY A 127 4.84 -19.52 3.20
CA GLY A 127 6.05 -19.16 2.46
C GLY A 127 5.96 -17.89 1.63
N GLY A 128 4.86 -17.13 1.73
CA GLY A 128 4.71 -15.83 1.07
C GLY A 128 5.53 -14.72 1.74
N THR A 129 5.92 -13.72 0.96
CA THR A 129 6.52 -12.49 1.48
C THR A 129 5.44 -11.41 1.57
N PHE A 130 5.22 -10.87 2.77
CA PHE A 130 4.22 -9.81 2.98
C PHE A 130 4.89 -8.52 3.44
N VAL A 131 4.65 -7.42 2.74
CA VAL A 131 5.21 -6.09 3.04
C VAL A 131 4.08 -5.15 3.42
N MET A 132 4.00 -4.80 4.70
CA MET A 132 3.04 -3.83 5.23
C MET A 132 3.74 -2.50 5.50
N THR A 133 3.05 -1.39 5.30
CA THR A 133 3.63 -0.10 5.67
C THR A 133 2.99 0.45 6.95
N TYR A 134 3.59 1.51 7.45
CA TYR A 134 3.11 2.27 8.60
C TYR A 134 1.60 2.53 8.55
N TRP A 135 1.03 2.78 9.72
CA TRP A 135 -0.38 3.10 9.92
C TRP A 135 -1.34 2.06 9.30
N SER A 136 -1.07 0.79 9.58
CA SER A 136 -1.88 -0.34 9.13
C SER A 136 -2.49 -1.09 10.31
N GLY A 137 -3.70 -1.65 10.11
CA GLY A 137 -4.42 -2.41 11.13
C GLY A 137 -4.81 -1.59 12.34
N VAL A 138 -5.29 -0.37 12.11
CA VAL A 138 -5.64 0.61 13.17
C VAL A 138 -7.09 0.51 13.56
N VAL A 139 -8.00 0.32 12.58
CA VAL A 139 -9.45 0.30 12.79
C VAL A 139 -10.10 -0.93 12.15
N ASP A 140 -11.29 -1.28 12.64
CA ASP A 140 -12.16 -2.30 12.06
C ASP A 140 -13.02 -1.74 10.90
N GLU A 141 -13.88 -2.56 10.34
CA GLU A 141 -14.79 -2.20 9.25
C GLU A 141 -15.84 -1.14 9.62
N ASN A 142 -15.98 -0.78 10.88
CA ASN A 142 -16.85 0.29 11.37
C ASN A 142 -16.06 1.56 11.74
N ASP A 143 -14.77 1.62 11.37
CA ASP A 143 -13.84 2.71 11.71
C ASP A 143 -13.62 2.87 13.21
N LEU A 144 -13.73 1.76 13.98
CA LEU A 144 -13.45 1.72 15.40
C LEU A 144 -12.02 1.25 15.65
N CYS A 145 -11.25 2.04 16.41
CA CYS A 145 -9.87 1.70 16.76
C CYS A 145 -9.78 0.39 17.52
N PHE A 146 -8.90 -0.49 17.06
CA PHE A 146 -8.54 -1.68 17.80
C PHE A 146 -7.80 -1.34 19.10
N LEU A 147 -8.06 -2.11 20.14
CA LEU A 147 -7.32 -2.00 21.39
C LEU A 147 -6.14 -2.97 21.41
N GLY A 148 -5.08 -2.59 22.09
CA GLY A 148 -3.94 -3.47 22.34
C GLY A 148 -2.72 -3.28 21.45
N GLY A 149 -2.77 -2.36 20.50
CA GLY A 149 -1.64 -2.00 19.60
C GLY A 149 -1.83 -2.50 18.19
N THR A 150 -0.99 -1.99 17.31
CA THR A 150 -1.02 -2.22 15.87
C THR A 150 0.28 -2.88 15.36
N PRO A 151 0.26 -3.56 14.22
CA PRO A 151 -0.90 -3.96 13.42
C PRO A 151 -1.77 -4.98 14.15
N HIS A 152 -3.07 -4.71 14.27
CA HIS A 152 -3.99 -5.57 15.02
C HIS A 152 -3.94 -7.01 14.51
N GLY A 153 -3.95 -7.98 15.45
CA GLY A 153 -3.96 -9.41 15.13
C GLY A 153 -2.71 -9.96 14.44
N LEU A 154 -1.75 -9.09 14.06
CA LEU A 154 -0.56 -9.48 13.28
C LEU A 154 0.78 -9.12 13.95
N MET A 155 0.76 -8.66 15.19
CA MET A 155 1.99 -8.26 15.90
C MET A 155 3.02 -9.38 16.01
N ASP A 156 2.59 -10.63 16.12
CA ASP A 156 3.46 -11.81 16.13
C ASP A 156 3.97 -12.18 14.75
N VAL A 157 3.15 -12.00 13.69
CA VAL A 157 3.57 -12.22 12.31
C VAL A 157 4.69 -11.26 11.92
N PHE A 158 4.55 -9.98 12.28
CA PHE A 158 5.57 -8.96 12.03
C PHE A 158 6.68 -8.91 13.09
N GLY A 159 6.52 -9.61 14.20
CA GLY A 159 7.48 -9.62 15.31
C GLY A 159 7.69 -8.24 15.94
N LEU A 160 6.66 -7.40 15.98
CA LEU A 160 6.72 -6.05 16.49
C LEU A 160 5.35 -5.54 16.99
N ARG A 161 5.39 -4.39 17.65
CA ARG A 161 4.21 -3.62 18.01
C ARG A 161 4.49 -2.14 17.83
N SER A 162 3.61 -1.41 17.14
CA SER A 162 3.60 0.04 17.14
C SER A 162 3.18 0.56 18.51
N THR A 163 3.89 1.56 19.01
CA THR A 163 3.67 2.12 20.33
C THR A 163 3.37 3.60 20.32
N GLU A 164 3.83 4.30 19.30
CA GLU A 164 3.71 5.76 19.18
C GLU A 164 3.85 6.16 17.73
N LEU A 165 3.32 7.32 17.38
CA LEU A 165 3.36 7.88 16.05
C LEU A 165 3.97 9.29 16.12
N ASP A 166 4.82 9.61 15.16
CA ASP A 166 5.32 10.97 14.95
C ASP A 166 4.95 11.48 13.56
N ALA A 167 4.24 12.60 13.53
CA ALA A 167 3.85 13.29 12.30
C ALA A 167 4.77 14.48 12.08
N LEU A 168 5.71 14.36 11.16
CA LEU A 168 6.70 15.39 10.85
C LEU A 168 6.02 16.64 10.27
N TYR A 169 6.49 17.82 10.66
CA TYR A 169 6.08 19.07 10.01
C TYR A 169 6.63 19.14 8.57
N ASP A 170 6.08 20.01 7.74
CA ASP A 170 6.44 20.12 6.31
C ASP A 170 7.92 20.40 6.05
N GLN A 171 8.57 21.11 6.97
CA GLN A 171 10.00 21.44 6.92
C GLN A 171 10.89 20.33 7.49
N ASP A 172 10.33 19.39 8.24
CA ASP A 172 11.11 18.37 8.94
C ASP A 172 11.39 17.17 8.03
N VAL A 173 12.56 16.62 8.23
CA VAL A 173 13.05 15.47 7.48
C VAL A 173 13.78 14.55 8.44
N ASN A 174 13.42 13.28 8.45
CA ASN A 174 14.21 12.23 9.09
C ASN A 174 14.84 11.32 8.02
N ALA A 175 15.57 10.31 8.41
CA ALA A 175 16.11 9.31 7.52
C ALA A 175 16.12 7.94 8.18
N GLY A 176 15.93 6.91 7.35
CA GLY A 176 16.24 5.53 7.71
C GLY A 176 17.62 5.16 7.24
N VAL A 177 18.45 4.65 8.15
CA VAL A 177 19.84 4.30 7.89
C VAL A 177 20.13 2.84 8.24
N GLY A 178 20.88 2.15 7.38
CA GLY A 178 21.31 0.77 7.59
C GLY A 178 22.12 0.24 6.40
N GLU A 179 23.07 -0.66 6.66
CA GLU A 179 23.93 -1.30 5.65
C GLU A 179 24.59 -0.33 4.66
N GLY A 180 25.00 0.86 5.15
CA GLY A 180 25.60 1.90 4.32
C GLY A 180 24.65 2.65 3.42
N LYS A 181 23.34 2.41 3.53
CA LYS A 181 22.28 3.10 2.80
C LYS A 181 21.59 4.12 3.70
N THR A 182 21.08 5.19 3.07
CA THR A 182 20.29 6.23 3.74
C THR A 182 19.15 6.61 2.83
N TYR A 183 17.94 6.64 3.39
CA TYR A 183 16.71 7.02 2.68
C TYR A 183 15.97 8.10 3.43
N GLU A 184 15.54 9.13 2.72
CA GLU A 184 14.78 10.24 3.29
C GLU A 184 13.38 9.78 3.73
N ILE A 185 12.94 10.31 4.89
CA ILE A 185 11.63 10.10 5.47
C ILE A 185 10.95 11.44 5.61
N ARG A 186 9.68 11.50 5.20
CA ARG A 186 8.82 12.66 5.38
C ARG A 186 7.47 12.24 5.93
N ASN A 187 6.72 13.21 6.39
CA ASN A 187 5.33 13.11 6.82
C ASN A 187 5.08 12.25 8.06
N PHE A 188 5.60 11.01 8.13
CA PHE A 188 5.12 10.07 9.14
C PHE A 188 6.18 9.05 9.56
N CYS A 189 6.31 8.86 10.87
CA CYS A 189 7.14 7.85 11.50
C CYS A 189 6.30 7.04 12.49
N ASP A 190 6.25 5.73 12.30
CA ASP A 190 5.63 4.77 13.21
C ASP A 190 6.71 4.20 14.13
N LEU A 191 6.59 4.45 15.43
CA LEU A 191 7.58 4.08 16.43
C LEU A 191 7.25 2.69 16.97
N VAL A 192 8.03 1.71 16.52
CA VAL A 192 7.77 0.30 16.85
C VAL A 192 8.76 -0.24 17.86
N LYS A 193 8.30 -1.19 18.67
CA LYS A 193 9.14 -2.06 19.50
C LYS A 193 9.13 -3.45 18.90
N THR A 194 10.32 -3.97 18.61
CA THR A 194 10.47 -5.32 18.08
C THR A 194 10.28 -6.37 19.18
N ASN A 195 9.67 -7.49 18.78
CA ASN A 195 9.55 -8.70 19.57
C ASN A 195 9.86 -9.90 18.66
N GLY A 196 11.14 -10.03 18.32
CA GLY A 196 11.65 -11.05 17.40
C GLY A 196 12.04 -10.53 16.02
N ALA A 197 11.44 -9.43 15.53
CA ALA A 197 11.82 -8.85 14.25
C ALA A 197 13.25 -8.30 14.25
N GLU A 198 13.94 -8.52 13.15
CA GLU A 198 15.23 -7.91 12.82
C GLU A 198 15.02 -6.47 12.34
N THR A 199 15.88 -5.54 12.80
CA THR A 199 15.91 -4.16 12.32
C THR A 199 16.86 -4.05 11.13
N LEU A 200 16.31 -3.74 9.94
CA LEU A 200 17.12 -3.54 8.72
C LEU A 200 17.54 -2.09 8.53
N LEU A 201 16.66 -1.14 8.87
CA LEU A 201 16.95 0.29 8.90
C LEU A 201 16.50 0.87 10.24
N ALA A 202 17.27 1.81 10.78
CA ALA A 202 16.92 2.56 11.98
C ALA A 202 16.72 4.04 11.66
N TYR A 203 15.88 4.73 12.43
CA TYR A 203 15.75 6.19 12.35
C TYR A 203 17.07 6.86 12.72
N ARG A 204 17.46 7.90 11.98
CA ARG A 204 18.70 8.61 12.19
C ARG A 204 18.57 9.72 13.23
N ASP A 205 17.48 10.45 13.18
CA ASP A 205 17.31 11.71 13.89
C ASP A 205 16.14 11.63 14.90
N ASP A 206 16.02 12.68 15.75
CA ASP A 206 15.00 12.85 16.77
C ASP A 206 15.19 11.97 18.02
N PHE A 207 14.28 12.09 19.02
CA PHE A 207 14.33 11.35 20.29
C PHE A 207 14.25 9.84 20.12
N TYR A 208 13.75 9.37 18.97
CA TYR A 208 13.67 7.96 18.60
C TYR A 208 14.81 7.51 17.67
N ALA A 209 15.90 8.28 17.56
CA ALA A 209 17.07 7.84 16.81
C ALA A 209 17.52 6.44 17.29
N GLY A 210 17.76 5.55 16.34
CA GLY A 210 18.06 4.14 16.61
C GLY A 210 16.85 3.21 16.71
N TYR A 211 15.64 3.72 16.75
CA TYR A 211 14.42 2.87 16.66
C TYR A 211 14.26 2.31 15.24
N PRO A 212 13.59 1.16 15.09
CA PRO A 212 13.41 0.54 13.78
C PRO A 212 12.60 1.42 12.82
N ALA A 213 13.13 1.61 11.60
CA ALA A 213 12.45 2.27 10.49
C ALA A 213 12.02 1.28 9.39
N LEU A 214 12.70 0.12 9.32
CA LEU A 214 12.31 -1.04 8.52
C LEU A 214 12.67 -2.29 9.31
N THR A 215 11.72 -3.22 9.39
CA THR A 215 11.94 -4.51 10.04
C THR A 215 11.61 -5.68 9.13
N LYS A 216 12.18 -6.83 9.48
CA LYS A 216 11.92 -8.12 8.87
C LYS A 216 11.65 -9.15 9.98
N ASN A 217 10.67 -9.99 9.80
CA ASN A 217 10.41 -11.15 10.66
C ASN A 217 10.20 -12.39 9.82
N VAL A 218 10.69 -13.53 10.30
CA VAL A 218 10.38 -14.84 9.73
C VAL A 218 9.21 -15.43 10.49
N PHE A 219 8.16 -15.83 9.76
CA PHE A 219 6.98 -16.43 10.35
C PHE A 219 6.54 -17.64 9.51
N GLY A 220 6.55 -18.84 10.11
CA GLY A 220 6.38 -20.08 9.36
C GLY A 220 7.48 -20.26 8.33
N GLU A 221 7.12 -20.46 7.07
CA GLU A 221 8.04 -20.63 5.94
C GLU A 221 8.30 -19.31 5.17
N GLY A 222 7.65 -18.20 5.55
CA GLY A 222 7.70 -16.94 4.84
C GLY A 222 8.27 -15.78 5.65
N GLU A 223 8.17 -14.60 5.11
CA GLU A 223 8.76 -13.37 5.63
C GLU A 223 7.75 -12.22 5.67
N ALA A 224 7.76 -11.47 6.76
CA ALA A 224 6.95 -10.28 6.93
C ALA A 224 7.86 -9.05 7.13
N TYR A 225 7.66 -8.04 6.30
CA TYR A 225 8.37 -6.75 6.37
C TYR A 225 7.43 -5.66 6.82
N TYR A 226 7.86 -4.83 7.75
CA TYR A 226 7.12 -3.66 8.18
C TYR A 226 7.92 -2.38 7.91
N VAL A 227 7.38 -1.55 7.02
CA VAL A 227 7.95 -0.25 6.65
C VAL A 227 7.38 0.79 7.60
N CYS A 228 8.17 1.22 8.58
CA CYS A 228 7.68 2.05 9.69
C CYS A 228 7.49 3.53 9.33
N ALA A 229 7.84 3.97 8.10
CA ALA A 229 7.81 5.40 7.78
C ALA A 229 7.46 5.68 6.33
N ASP A 230 7.07 6.94 6.06
CA ASP A 230 6.86 7.43 4.70
C ASP A 230 8.18 7.75 4.01
N PHE A 231 8.79 6.73 3.45
CA PHE A 231 10.05 6.84 2.72
C PHE A 231 9.89 7.46 1.33
N GLU A 232 10.98 8.03 0.84
CA GLU A 232 11.11 8.47 -0.55
C GLU A 232 11.01 7.32 -1.57
N GLN A 233 10.80 7.67 -2.85
CA GLN A 233 10.65 6.68 -3.92
C GLN A 233 11.85 5.74 -4.08
N ALA A 234 13.09 6.23 -3.83
CA ALA A 234 14.32 5.45 -3.97
C ALA A 234 14.36 4.25 -3.02
N PHE A 235 13.77 4.37 -1.83
CA PHE A 235 13.64 3.28 -0.88
C PHE A 235 12.86 2.09 -1.48
N TYR A 236 11.71 2.34 -2.11
CA TYR A 236 10.88 1.27 -2.67
C TYR A 236 11.55 0.55 -3.85
N LEU A 237 12.43 1.23 -4.59
CA LEU A 237 13.26 0.57 -5.61
C LEU A 237 14.28 -0.40 -4.98
N SER A 238 14.81 -0.05 -3.83
CA SER A 238 15.77 -0.89 -3.11
C SER A 238 15.08 -2.04 -2.36
N LEU A 239 13.91 -1.79 -1.77
CA LEU A 239 13.14 -2.77 -1.01
C LEU A 239 12.76 -4.00 -1.87
N ILE A 240 12.47 -3.80 -3.15
CA ILE A 240 12.05 -4.88 -4.06
C ILE A 240 13.22 -5.81 -4.45
N HIS A 241 14.46 -5.42 -4.18
CA HIS A 241 15.65 -6.27 -4.37
C HIS A 241 15.96 -7.18 -3.17
N ILE A 242 15.15 -7.08 -2.11
CA ILE A 242 15.19 -7.97 -0.95
C ILE A 242 14.37 -9.22 -1.26
#